data_3690aaadc0ff7a387f0e94f9f45e245e
#
_entry.id   3690aaadc0ff7a387f0e94f9f45e245e
#
_cell.length_a   1.000
_cell.length_b   1.000
_cell.length_c   1.000
_cell.angle_alpha   90.00
_cell.angle_beta   90.00
_cell.angle_gamma   90.00
#
_symmetry.space_group_name_H-M   'P 1'
#
loop_
_entity.id
_entity.type
_entity.pdbx_description
1 polymer ?
#
loop_
_entity_poly.entity_id
_entity_poly.type
_entity_poly.pdbx_seq_one_letter_code
_entity_poly.pdbx_strand_id
1 'polypeptide(L)'
;MLRRVRDFRPAEGPFNYADRGRAVTESHQLYNESVQLTKVFPMDPDLSEACTEAHRLWYAAIERAYLPGFGEDVARLRAGSAAGMEGAVSFLEADPIFYRTGYIKEKLIRYIKRSMLTPGHSTRLQAVVLSVVDRRDGREFRAYCRLACKVDSPEFREQLNQRLTRAWPSARSLTEDLPALMLAAQKDRAVRRRARWVLEALGQNQPKEKRP
;
A
#
# COMPACT_ATOMS: atom_id res chain seq x y z
N MET A 1 19.67 -16.03 17.84
CA MET A 1 18.21 -15.87 17.85
C MET A 1 17.73 -15.26 19.16
N LEU A 2 17.87 -15.92 20.31
CA LEU A 2 17.42 -15.45 21.62
C LEU A 2 17.86 -14.02 21.96
N ARG A 3 19.15 -13.67 21.71
CA ARG A 3 19.65 -12.31 21.90
C ARG A 3 18.91 -11.28 21.05
N ARG A 4 18.65 -11.58 19.77
CA ARG A 4 17.93 -10.67 18.85
C ARG A 4 16.50 -10.40 19.31
N VAL A 5 15.81 -11.39 19.86
CA VAL A 5 14.47 -11.22 20.43
C VAL A 5 14.50 -10.29 21.66
N ARG A 6 15.47 -10.49 22.55
CA ARG A 6 15.63 -9.66 23.75
C ARG A 6 16.05 -8.22 23.45
N ASP A 7 16.83 -8.01 22.39
CA ASP A 7 17.36 -6.72 21.99
C ASP A 7 16.41 -5.93 21.08
N PHE A 8 15.35 -6.56 20.58
CA PHE A 8 14.38 -5.88 19.72
C PHE A 8 13.68 -4.75 20.48
N ARG A 9 13.66 -3.56 19.86
CA ARG A 9 12.91 -2.39 20.35
C ARG A 9 11.93 -1.94 19.29
N PRO A 10 10.64 -1.77 19.63
CA PRO A 10 9.66 -1.19 18.72
C PRO A 10 10.06 0.24 18.38
N ALA A 11 9.66 0.70 17.20
CA ALA A 11 9.91 2.07 16.77
C ALA A 11 9.28 3.08 17.74
N GLU A 12 10.10 3.97 18.29
CA GLU A 12 9.73 5.06 19.19
C GLU A 12 9.87 6.41 18.46
N GLY A 13 9.34 7.48 19.06
CA GLY A 13 9.39 8.83 18.48
C GLY A 13 8.15 9.23 17.67
N PRO A 14 8.23 10.34 16.91
CA PRO A 14 7.12 10.83 16.08
C PRO A 14 6.58 9.75 15.14
N PHE A 15 5.26 9.76 14.91
CA PHE A 15 4.64 8.73 14.08
C PHE A 15 5.13 8.81 12.63
N ASN A 16 5.69 7.70 12.14
CA ASN A 16 6.15 7.53 10.76
C ASN A 16 5.80 6.12 10.28
N TYR A 17 4.98 6.01 9.26
CA TYR A 17 4.57 4.72 8.68
C TYR A 17 5.75 3.87 8.19
N ALA A 18 6.81 4.47 7.65
CA ALA A 18 7.96 3.73 7.17
C ALA A 18 8.72 3.05 8.32
N ASP A 19 8.97 3.78 9.41
CA ASP A 19 9.66 3.25 10.58
C ASP A 19 8.82 2.18 11.29
N ARG A 20 7.52 2.46 11.48
CA ARG A 20 6.58 1.51 12.06
C ARG A 20 6.47 0.25 11.20
N GLY A 21 6.42 0.39 9.88
CA GLY A 21 6.39 -0.73 8.95
C GLY A 21 7.66 -1.59 8.97
N ARG A 22 8.84 -0.97 9.12
CA ARG A 22 10.09 -1.70 9.33
C ARG A 22 10.03 -2.53 10.62
N ALA A 23 9.60 -1.93 11.74
CA ALA A 23 9.47 -2.64 13.00
C ALA A 23 8.52 -3.85 12.91
N VAL A 24 7.40 -3.74 12.18
CA VAL A 24 6.51 -4.88 11.93
C VAL A 24 7.22 -5.97 11.11
N THR A 25 7.95 -5.59 10.08
CA THR A 25 8.65 -6.54 9.21
C THR A 25 9.76 -7.28 9.96
N GLU A 26 10.57 -6.56 10.71
CA GLU A 26 11.66 -7.13 11.52
C GLU A 26 11.14 -8.05 12.63
N SER A 27 10.11 -7.64 13.35
CA SER A 27 9.50 -8.48 14.41
C SER A 27 8.83 -9.72 13.83
N HIS A 28 8.18 -9.63 12.66
CA HIS A 28 7.61 -10.76 11.93
C HIS A 28 8.70 -11.75 11.48
N GLN A 29 9.84 -11.23 11.02
CA GLN A 29 10.97 -12.08 10.64
C GLN A 29 11.52 -12.83 11.86
N LEU A 30 11.70 -12.14 13.01
CA LEU A 30 12.13 -12.76 14.27
C LEU A 30 11.16 -13.88 14.69
N TYR A 31 9.87 -13.63 14.60
CA TYR A 31 8.84 -14.64 14.89
C TYR A 31 8.96 -15.85 13.95
N ASN A 32 9.06 -15.63 12.63
CA ASN A 32 9.20 -16.73 11.69
C ASN A 32 10.47 -17.55 11.91
N GLU A 33 11.61 -16.91 12.19
CA GLU A 33 12.86 -17.59 12.54
C GLU A 33 12.70 -18.44 13.81
N SER A 34 12.02 -17.90 14.83
CA SER A 34 11.78 -18.65 16.10
C SER A 34 10.88 -19.86 15.87
N VAL A 35 9.81 -19.72 15.07
CA VAL A 35 8.92 -20.85 14.70
C VAL A 35 9.69 -21.96 13.99
N GLN A 36 10.61 -21.62 13.09
CA GLN A 36 11.40 -22.64 12.39
C GLN A 36 12.35 -23.37 13.35
N LEU A 37 13.01 -22.65 14.27
CA LEU A 37 13.87 -23.27 15.27
C LEU A 37 13.10 -24.18 16.24
N THR A 38 11.91 -23.75 16.69
CA THR A 38 11.05 -24.57 17.55
C THR A 38 10.60 -25.87 16.86
N LYS A 39 10.39 -25.85 15.54
CA LYS A 39 10.09 -27.08 14.79
C LYS A 39 11.26 -28.05 14.72
N VAL A 40 12.49 -27.55 14.68
CA VAL A 40 13.71 -28.38 14.64
C VAL A 40 14.04 -28.91 16.04
N PHE A 41 13.83 -28.10 17.08
CA PHE A 41 14.13 -28.41 18.47
C PHE A 41 12.88 -28.26 19.36
N PRO A 42 11.86 -29.14 19.21
CA PRO A 42 10.54 -28.93 19.85
C PRO A 42 10.54 -29.07 21.37
N MET A 43 11.57 -29.69 21.94
CA MET A 43 11.72 -29.91 23.39
C MET A 43 12.59 -28.86 24.07
N ASP A 44 13.07 -27.84 23.36
CA ASP A 44 13.90 -26.77 23.93
C ASP A 44 12.99 -25.68 24.54
N PRO A 45 12.96 -25.54 25.89
CA PRO A 45 12.08 -24.59 26.55
C PRO A 45 12.49 -23.14 26.27
N ASP A 46 13.78 -22.84 26.12
CA ASP A 46 14.27 -21.49 25.85
C ASP A 46 13.83 -21.02 24.46
N LEU A 47 13.81 -21.93 23.45
CA LEU A 47 13.31 -21.64 22.12
C LEU A 47 11.80 -21.46 22.12
N SER A 48 11.05 -22.21 22.92
CA SER A 48 9.60 -22.06 23.07
C SER A 48 9.24 -20.70 23.69
N GLU A 49 9.96 -20.29 24.74
CA GLU A 49 9.79 -18.97 25.36
C GLU A 49 10.13 -17.84 24.37
N ALA A 50 11.27 -17.96 23.66
CA ALA A 50 11.68 -16.98 22.66
C ALA A 50 10.66 -16.86 21.50
N CYS A 51 10.03 -17.96 21.10
CA CYS A 51 8.98 -17.94 20.07
C CYS A 51 7.74 -17.18 20.58
N THR A 52 7.34 -17.42 21.82
CA THR A 52 6.21 -16.72 22.45
C THR A 52 6.48 -15.23 22.57
N GLU A 53 7.68 -14.85 23.00
CA GLU A 53 8.07 -13.44 23.10
C GLU A 53 8.17 -12.76 21.73
N ALA A 54 8.75 -13.42 20.74
CA ALA A 54 8.81 -12.90 19.37
C ALA A 54 7.39 -12.66 18.78
N HIS A 55 6.45 -13.56 19.07
CA HIS A 55 5.06 -13.41 18.69
C HIS A 55 4.42 -12.17 19.36
N ARG A 56 4.63 -12.00 20.67
CA ARG A 56 4.15 -10.85 21.43
C ARG A 56 4.69 -9.54 20.89
N LEU A 57 6.00 -9.49 20.59
CA LEU A 57 6.64 -8.30 19.99
C LEU A 57 6.09 -7.97 18.62
N TRP A 58 5.84 -8.98 17.79
CA TRP A 58 5.23 -8.78 16.48
C TRP A 58 3.82 -8.19 16.56
N TYR A 59 2.97 -8.73 17.44
CA TYR A 59 1.63 -8.16 17.64
C TYR A 59 1.68 -6.73 18.17
N ALA A 60 2.53 -6.44 19.14
CA ALA A 60 2.74 -5.09 19.66
C ALA A 60 3.24 -4.12 18.58
N ALA A 61 4.10 -4.58 17.66
CA ALA A 61 4.54 -3.78 16.52
C ALA A 61 3.40 -3.49 15.55
N ILE A 62 2.52 -4.47 15.28
CA ILE A 62 1.33 -4.27 14.42
C ILE A 62 0.38 -3.23 15.04
N GLU A 63 0.07 -3.33 16.33
CA GLU A 63 -0.81 -2.37 17.01
C GLU A 63 -0.27 -0.94 16.93
N ARG A 64 1.04 -0.77 17.07
CA ARG A 64 1.72 0.52 16.99
C ARG A 64 1.95 1.01 15.55
N ALA A 65 1.70 0.17 14.55
CA ALA A 65 1.92 0.52 13.15
C ALA A 65 0.84 1.43 12.55
N TYR A 66 -0.23 1.68 13.28
CA TYR A 66 -1.31 2.57 12.84
C TYR A 66 -1.36 3.83 13.70
N LEU A 67 -1.85 4.92 13.11
CA LEU A 67 -2.12 6.15 13.87
C LEU A 67 -3.11 5.86 15.01
N PRO A 68 -2.93 6.51 16.17
CA PRO A 68 -3.95 6.47 17.22
C PRO A 68 -5.33 6.85 16.67
N GLY A 69 -6.36 6.09 17.02
CA GLY A 69 -7.71 6.30 16.51
C GLY A 69 -8.00 5.73 15.12
N PHE A 70 -7.01 5.16 14.43
CA PHE A 70 -7.22 4.59 13.08
C PHE A 70 -8.29 3.49 13.05
N GLY A 71 -8.36 2.64 14.08
CA GLY A 71 -9.37 1.60 14.20
C GLY A 71 -10.80 2.17 14.28
N GLU A 72 -10.98 3.23 15.07
CA GLU A 72 -12.25 3.96 15.18
C GLU A 72 -12.63 4.64 13.88
N ASP A 73 -11.67 5.25 13.18
CA ASP A 73 -11.91 5.85 11.86
C ASP A 73 -12.37 4.81 10.84
N VAL A 74 -11.74 3.65 10.81
CA VAL A 74 -12.16 2.52 9.96
C VAL A 74 -13.57 2.05 10.32
N ALA A 75 -13.90 1.95 11.62
CA ALA A 75 -15.23 1.56 12.08
C ALA A 75 -16.29 2.59 11.68
N ARG A 76 -16.02 3.89 11.86
CA ARG A 76 -16.90 5.00 11.44
C ARG A 76 -17.13 4.97 9.92
N LEU A 77 -16.06 4.83 9.13
CA LEU A 77 -16.16 4.77 7.68
C LEU A 77 -16.93 3.51 7.21
N ARG A 78 -16.75 2.38 7.88
CA ARG A 78 -17.53 1.15 7.63
C ARG A 78 -19.02 1.37 7.88
N ALA A 79 -19.38 2.11 8.91
CA ALA A 79 -20.75 2.50 9.24
C ALA A 79 -21.33 3.61 8.32
N GLY A 80 -20.56 4.08 7.33
CA GLY A 80 -20.98 5.13 6.39
C GLY A 80 -20.78 6.57 6.90
N SER A 81 -20.14 6.75 8.05
CA SER A 81 -19.82 8.08 8.57
C SER A 81 -18.64 8.72 7.88
N ALA A 82 -18.78 9.96 7.43
CA ALA A 82 -17.67 10.73 6.84
C ALA A 82 -16.55 11.06 7.85
N ALA A 83 -16.80 10.95 9.16
CA ALA A 83 -15.83 11.27 10.20
C ALA A 83 -14.56 10.38 10.17
N GLY A 84 -14.65 9.17 9.57
CA GLY A 84 -13.48 8.30 9.39
C GLY A 84 -12.74 8.50 8.05
N MET A 85 -13.18 9.45 7.21
CA MET A 85 -12.61 9.61 5.86
C MET A 85 -11.17 10.10 5.89
N GLU A 86 -10.87 11.06 6.76
CA GLU A 86 -9.54 11.67 6.83
C GLU A 86 -8.45 10.65 7.19
N GLY A 87 -8.67 9.83 8.23
CA GLY A 87 -7.74 8.76 8.62
C GLY A 87 -7.53 7.74 7.50
N ALA A 88 -8.61 7.39 6.76
CA ALA A 88 -8.52 6.45 5.65
C ALA A 88 -7.74 7.03 4.45
N VAL A 89 -7.98 8.30 4.09
CA VAL A 89 -7.27 8.98 3.00
C VAL A 89 -5.79 9.14 3.35
N SER A 90 -5.47 9.62 4.55
CA SER A 90 -4.10 9.77 5.03
C SER A 90 -3.32 8.44 5.04
N PHE A 91 -3.98 7.34 5.42
CA PHE A 91 -3.38 6.00 5.34
C PHE A 91 -3.07 5.58 3.90
N LEU A 92 -3.97 5.87 2.95
CA LEU A 92 -3.74 5.54 1.53
C LEU A 92 -2.65 6.43 0.91
N GLU A 93 -2.54 7.70 1.30
CA GLU A 93 -1.47 8.63 0.88
C GLU A 93 -0.10 8.17 1.37
N ALA A 94 -0.01 7.78 2.61
CA ALA A 94 1.23 7.24 3.18
C ALA A 94 1.65 5.92 2.53
N ASP A 95 0.72 5.20 1.92
CA ASP A 95 0.92 3.92 1.20
C ASP A 95 1.82 2.93 1.98
N PRO A 96 1.57 2.65 3.27
CA PRO A 96 2.46 1.81 4.06
C PRO A 96 2.55 0.39 3.51
N ILE A 97 3.75 -0.22 3.61
CA ILE A 97 4.02 -1.57 3.12
C ILE A 97 4.54 -2.40 4.29
N PHE A 98 3.66 -3.16 4.94
CA PHE A 98 3.98 -4.15 5.96
C PHE A 98 2.88 -5.22 6.01
N TYR A 99 2.98 -6.15 6.94
CA TYR A 99 2.08 -7.31 7.04
C TYR A 99 0.59 -6.93 6.92
N ARG A 100 -0.07 -7.51 5.93
CA ARG A 100 -1.52 -7.36 5.64
C ARG A 100 -2.01 -5.95 5.26
N THR A 101 -1.17 -4.95 5.06
CA THR A 101 -1.62 -3.60 4.67
C THR A 101 -2.40 -3.57 3.36
N GLY A 102 -2.08 -4.45 2.40
CA GLY A 102 -2.85 -4.58 1.16
C GLY A 102 -4.32 -4.91 1.40
N TYR A 103 -4.62 -5.82 2.33
CA TYR A 103 -6.02 -6.14 2.71
C TYR A 103 -6.74 -4.96 3.36
N ILE A 104 -6.02 -4.18 4.17
CA ILE A 104 -6.58 -2.99 4.81
C ILE A 104 -6.88 -1.93 3.76
N LYS A 105 -5.97 -1.67 2.83
CA LYS A 105 -6.17 -0.76 1.71
C LYS A 105 -7.39 -1.16 0.88
N GLU A 106 -7.55 -2.45 0.54
CA GLU A 106 -8.74 -2.96 -0.16
C GLU A 106 -10.04 -2.67 0.62
N LYS A 107 -10.04 -2.88 1.94
CA LYS A 107 -11.21 -2.59 2.79
C LYS A 107 -11.53 -1.10 2.82
N LEU A 108 -10.52 -0.24 3.05
CA LEU A 108 -10.69 1.21 3.05
C LEU A 108 -11.26 1.71 1.72
N ILE A 109 -10.69 1.31 0.60
CA ILE A 109 -11.17 1.67 -0.72
C ILE A 109 -12.63 1.24 -0.92
N ARG A 110 -13.02 0.05 -0.43
CA ARG A 110 -14.41 -0.42 -0.50
C ARG A 110 -15.36 0.50 0.27
N TYR A 111 -14.96 0.98 1.45
CA TYR A 111 -15.77 1.88 2.27
C TYR A 111 -15.81 3.29 1.66
N ILE A 112 -14.67 3.85 1.25
CA ILE A 112 -14.56 5.14 0.56
C ILE A 112 -15.49 5.20 -0.66
N LYS A 113 -15.54 4.13 -1.46
CA LYS A 113 -16.42 4.07 -2.65
C LYS A 113 -17.91 4.22 -2.33
N ARG A 114 -18.34 3.84 -1.14
CA ARG A 114 -19.74 3.93 -0.69
C ARG A 114 -20.06 5.26 -0.03
N SER A 115 -19.03 6.04 0.30
CA SER A 115 -19.16 7.31 1.03
C SER A 115 -19.25 8.49 0.05
N MET A 116 -19.79 9.60 0.55
CA MET A 116 -19.72 10.88 -0.15
C MET A 116 -18.31 11.44 -0.03
N LEU A 117 -17.76 11.89 -1.17
CA LEU A 117 -16.44 12.50 -1.22
C LEU A 117 -16.57 14.02 -1.36
N THR A 118 -15.76 14.76 -0.61
CA THR A 118 -15.55 16.18 -0.90
C THR A 118 -14.62 16.34 -2.11
N PRO A 119 -14.63 17.49 -2.80
CA PRO A 119 -13.66 17.77 -3.87
C PRO A 119 -12.20 17.58 -3.41
N GLY A 120 -11.86 18.02 -2.19
CA GLY A 120 -10.53 17.84 -1.62
C GLY A 120 -10.15 16.37 -1.42
N HIS A 121 -11.07 15.53 -0.93
CA HIS A 121 -10.84 14.08 -0.85
C HIS A 121 -10.66 13.45 -2.23
N SER A 122 -11.46 13.87 -3.22
CA SER A 122 -11.34 13.35 -4.59
C SER A 122 -9.97 13.64 -5.20
N THR A 123 -9.48 14.88 -5.08
CA THR A 123 -8.16 15.29 -5.57
C THR A 123 -7.03 14.49 -4.88
N ARG A 124 -7.08 14.35 -3.57
CA ARG A 124 -6.09 13.56 -2.83
C ARG A 124 -6.09 12.09 -3.24
N LEU A 125 -7.27 11.50 -3.41
CA LEU A 125 -7.40 10.09 -3.84
C LEU A 125 -6.96 9.89 -5.30
N GLN A 126 -7.14 10.87 -6.19
CA GLN A 126 -6.56 10.86 -7.53
C GLN A 126 -5.03 10.82 -7.45
N ALA A 127 -4.42 11.68 -6.62
CA ALA A 127 -2.98 11.68 -6.40
C ALA A 127 -2.47 10.32 -5.84
N VAL A 128 -3.23 9.69 -4.93
CA VAL A 128 -2.93 8.34 -4.44
C VAL A 128 -2.92 7.32 -5.58
N VAL A 129 -3.95 7.30 -6.43
CA VAL A 129 -4.01 6.36 -7.56
C VAL A 129 -2.84 6.56 -8.51
N LEU A 130 -2.52 7.82 -8.86
CA LEU A 130 -1.39 8.16 -9.73
C LEU A 130 -0.06 7.71 -9.12
N SER A 131 0.12 7.93 -7.83
CA SER A 131 1.31 7.47 -7.09
C SER A 131 1.46 5.94 -7.10
N VAL A 132 0.37 5.20 -6.96
CA VAL A 132 0.39 3.73 -7.05
C VAL A 132 0.69 3.27 -8.48
N VAL A 133 0.13 3.94 -9.51
CA VAL A 133 0.47 3.69 -10.92
C VAL A 133 1.97 3.87 -11.16
N ASP A 134 2.58 4.90 -10.59
CA ASP A 134 4.00 5.18 -10.78
C ASP A 134 4.91 4.17 -10.04
N ARG A 135 4.48 3.65 -8.89
CA ARG A 135 5.34 2.86 -8.00
C ARG A 135 5.22 1.36 -8.15
N ARG A 136 4.01 0.77 -8.11
CA ARG A 136 3.86 -0.69 -8.01
C ARG A 136 2.45 -1.19 -8.35
N ASP A 137 2.36 -2.47 -8.71
CA ASP A 137 1.15 -3.26 -8.86
C ASP A 137 1.09 -4.35 -7.77
N GLY A 138 0.72 -3.97 -6.57
CA GLY A 138 0.45 -4.92 -5.50
C GLY A 138 -0.88 -5.66 -5.71
N ARG A 139 -1.17 -6.62 -4.83
CA ARG A 139 -2.44 -7.36 -4.80
C ARG A 139 -3.65 -6.42 -4.84
N GLU A 140 -3.57 -5.31 -4.11
CA GLU A 140 -4.62 -4.31 -3.97
C GLU A 140 -4.80 -3.41 -5.20
N PHE A 141 -3.97 -3.54 -6.25
CA PHE A 141 -4.02 -2.67 -7.43
C PHE A 141 -5.40 -2.63 -8.10
N ARG A 142 -6.10 -3.78 -8.16
CA ARG A 142 -7.48 -3.83 -8.67
C ARG A 142 -8.45 -2.97 -7.86
N ALA A 143 -8.23 -2.81 -6.56
CA ALA A 143 -9.04 -1.93 -5.74
C ALA A 143 -8.79 -0.47 -6.10
N TYR A 144 -7.55 -0.07 -6.38
CA TYR A 144 -7.21 1.27 -6.87
C TYR A 144 -7.82 1.56 -8.25
N CYS A 145 -7.86 0.61 -9.17
CA CYS A 145 -8.60 0.77 -10.44
C CYS A 145 -10.10 1.08 -10.19
N ARG A 146 -10.71 0.41 -9.21
CA ARG A 146 -12.12 0.68 -8.83
C ARG A 146 -12.28 2.01 -8.09
N LEU A 147 -11.27 2.46 -7.34
CA LEU A 147 -11.26 3.78 -6.71
C LEU A 147 -11.18 4.89 -7.77
N ALA A 148 -10.35 4.69 -8.79
CA ALA A 148 -10.24 5.60 -9.93
C ALA A 148 -11.62 5.93 -10.55
N CYS A 149 -12.48 4.92 -10.70
CA CYS A 149 -13.85 5.13 -11.20
C CYS A 149 -14.72 6.02 -10.29
N LYS A 150 -14.41 6.07 -8.99
CA LYS A 150 -15.15 6.94 -8.04
C LYS A 150 -14.67 8.38 -8.06
N VAL A 151 -13.41 8.60 -8.43
CA VAL A 151 -12.74 9.92 -8.42
C VAL A 151 -12.39 10.41 -9.82
N ASP A 152 -13.06 9.86 -10.83
CA ASP A 152 -12.81 10.16 -12.23
C ASP A 152 -13.04 11.65 -12.56
N SER A 153 -12.12 12.24 -13.33
CA SER A 153 -12.24 13.59 -13.89
C SER A 153 -11.43 13.68 -15.20
N PRO A 154 -11.73 14.67 -16.07
CA PRO A 154 -10.95 14.90 -17.29
C PRO A 154 -9.45 15.09 -17.00
N GLU A 155 -9.11 15.87 -15.99
CA GLU A 155 -7.73 16.19 -15.60
C GLU A 155 -7.00 14.94 -15.10
N PHE A 156 -7.69 14.10 -14.32
CA PHE A 156 -7.15 12.84 -13.87
C PHE A 156 -6.88 11.86 -15.03
N ARG A 157 -7.80 11.78 -15.99
CA ARG A 157 -7.61 10.99 -17.22
C ARG A 157 -6.44 11.50 -18.05
N GLU A 158 -6.28 12.82 -18.18
CA GLU A 158 -5.15 13.42 -18.87
C GLU A 158 -3.82 13.04 -18.20
N GLN A 159 -3.73 13.09 -16.88
CA GLN A 159 -2.54 12.67 -16.14
C GLN A 159 -2.22 11.17 -16.31
N LEU A 160 -3.23 10.31 -16.46
CA LEU A 160 -3.03 8.90 -16.81
C LEU A 160 -2.54 8.72 -18.26
N ASN A 161 -3.09 9.49 -19.21
CA ASN A 161 -2.68 9.47 -20.62
C ASN A 161 -1.23 9.93 -20.77
N GLN A 162 -0.80 10.97 -20.05
CA GLN A 162 0.59 11.41 -20.02
C GLN A 162 1.55 10.30 -19.61
N ARG A 163 1.13 9.38 -18.71
CA ARG A 163 1.92 8.21 -18.33
C ARG A 163 2.01 7.16 -19.43
N LEU A 164 1.01 7.08 -20.33
CA LEU A 164 1.07 6.20 -21.51
C LEU A 164 2.05 6.72 -22.56
N THR A 165 2.08 8.05 -22.74
CA THR A 165 2.85 8.72 -23.82
C THR A 165 4.25 9.16 -23.37
N ARG A 166 4.61 8.97 -22.12
CA ARG A 166 5.93 9.34 -21.58
C ARG A 166 7.04 8.84 -22.49
N ALA A 167 7.78 9.80 -23.06
CA ALA A 167 8.82 9.49 -24.02
C ALA A 167 9.93 8.66 -23.36
N TRP A 168 10.37 7.63 -24.09
CA TRP A 168 11.60 6.90 -23.77
C TRP A 168 12.80 7.86 -23.84
N PRO A 169 13.80 7.76 -22.94
CA PRO A 169 15.07 8.45 -23.10
C PRO A 169 15.64 8.14 -24.49
N SER A 170 15.98 9.17 -25.25
CA SER A 170 16.47 8.97 -26.61
C SER A 170 17.75 8.13 -26.59
N ALA A 171 17.98 7.35 -27.64
CA ALA A 171 19.16 6.49 -27.80
C ALA A 171 20.51 7.23 -27.69
N ARG A 172 20.52 8.55 -27.76
CA ARG A 172 21.71 9.39 -27.57
C ARG A 172 22.20 9.47 -26.12
N SER A 173 21.35 9.13 -25.14
CA SER A 173 21.68 9.01 -23.71
C SER A 173 22.26 7.62 -23.34
N LEU A 174 22.46 6.74 -24.30
CA LEU A 174 22.69 5.30 -24.11
C LEU A 174 24.16 4.92 -23.87
N THR A 175 25.09 5.86 -23.69
CA THR A 175 26.51 5.55 -23.75
C THR A 175 27.15 5.11 -22.44
N GLU A 176 26.50 5.25 -21.27
CA GLU A 176 27.23 5.11 -20.01
C GLU A 176 26.77 4.04 -19.03
N ASP A 177 25.51 3.56 -19.06
CA ASP A 177 25.04 2.49 -18.13
C ASP A 177 23.86 1.67 -18.69
N LEU A 178 24.16 0.64 -19.48
CA LEU A 178 23.15 -0.24 -20.07
C LEU A 178 22.23 -0.93 -19.04
N PRO A 179 22.73 -1.46 -17.89
CA PRO A 179 21.88 -2.02 -16.86
C PRO A 179 20.88 -1.02 -16.25
N ALA A 180 21.31 0.21 -15.94
CA ALA A 180 20.44 1.26 -15.42
C ALA A 180 19.36 1.64 -16.43
N LEU A 181 19.68 1.71 -17.71
CA LEU A 181 18.76 1.97 -18.81
C LEU A 181 17.74 0.84 -18.99
N MET A 182 18.17 -0.42 -18.92
CA MET A 182 17.24 -1.56 -18.97
C MET A 182 16.28 -1.54 -17.79
N LEU A 183 16.74 -1.20 -16.59
CA LEU A 183 15.90 -1.08 -15.40
C LEU A 183 14.90 0.07 -15.53
N ALA A 184 15.35 1.24 -16.03
CA ALA A 184 14.48 2.37 -16.30
C ALA A 184 13.38 2.02 -17.32
N ALA A 185 13.76 1.32 -18.39
CA ALA A 185 12.87 0.77 -19.38
C ALA A 185 11.80 -0.15 -18.81
N GLN A 186 12.20 -1.04 -17.95
CA GLN A 186 11.29 -1.98 -17.32
C GLN A 186 10.30 -1.24 -16.40
N LYS A 187 10.79 -0.24 -15.65
CA LYS A 187 9.94 0.62 -14.81
C LYS A 187 8.91 1.37 -15.64
N ASP A 188 9.31 2.00 -16.73
CA ASP A 188 8.40 2.74 -17.62
C ASP A 188 7.35 1.84 -18.27
N ARG A 189 7.72 0.64 -18.71
CA ARG A 189 6.75 -0.35 -19.24
C ARG A 189 5.72 -0.73 -18.18
N ALA A 190 6.16 -0.92 -16.93
CA ALA A 190 5.26 -1.24 -15.83
C ALA A 190 4.30 -0.08 -15.51
N VAL A 191 4.78 1.17 -15.51
CA VAL A 191 3.94 2.36 -15.33
C VAL A 191 2.89 2.46 -16.43
N ARG A 192 3.29 2.33 -17.71
CA ARG A 192 2.36 2.37 -18.85
C ARG A 192 1.30 1.27 -18.76
N ARG A 193 1.69 0.04 -18.41
CA ARG A 193 0.76 -1.07 -18.22
C ARG A 193 -0.27 -0.75 -17.14
N ARG A 194 0.17 -0.24 -15.99
CA ARG A 194 -0.72 0.13 -14.89
C ARG A 194 -1.65 1.29 -15.25
N ALA A 195 -1.13 2.33 -15.90
CA ALA A 195 -1.96 3.44 -16.39
C ALA A 195 -3.03 2.95 -17.35
N ARG A 196 -2.70 2.05 -18.27
CA ARG A 196 -3.66 1.42 -19.19
C ARG A 196 -4.74 0.67 -18.43
N TRP A 197 -4.41 -0.15 -17.44
CA TRP A 197 -5.41 -0.87 -16.65
C TRP A 197 -6.39 0.05 -15.91
N VAL A 198 -5.89 1.20 -15.40
CA VAL A 198 -6.78 2.19 -14.79
C VAL A 198 -7.70 2.81 -15.84
N LEU A 199 -7.18 3.21 -17.00
CA LEU A 199 -7.97 3.79 -18.09
C LEU A 199 -9.01 2.79 -18.65
N GLU A 200 -8.67 1.52 -18.79
CA GLU A 200 -9.60 0.46 -19.18
C GLU A 200 -10.73 0.32 -18.15
N ALA A 201 -10.43 0.37 -16.86
CA ALA A 201 -11.45 0.35 -15.82
C ALA A 201 -12.38 1.57 -15.87
N LEU A 202 -11.83 2.75 -16.18
CA LEU A 202 -12.62 3.98 -16.41
C LEU A 202 -13.52 3.89 -17.64
N GLY A 203 -13.03 3.29 -18.73
CA GLY A 203 -13.81 3.08 -19.96
C GLY A 203 -14.96 2.08 -19.77
N GLN A 204 -14.75 1.02 -18.98
CA GLN A 204 -15.79 0.02 -18.70
C GLN A 204 -16.95 0.55 -17.84
N ASN A 205 -16.73 1.61 -17.07
CA ASN A 205 -17.74 2.22 -16.21
C ASN A 205 -18.49 3.40 -16.85
N GLN A 206 -18.19 3.77 -18.09
CA GLN A 206 -19.04 4.73 -18.79
C GLN A 206 -20.41 4.09 -19.01
N PRO A 207 -21.52 4.81 -18.70
CA PRO A 207 -22.84 4.34 -19.09
C PRO A 207 -22.81 4.09 -20.59
N LYS A 208 -23.14 2.87 -21.01
CA LYS A 208 -23.29 2.56 -22.43
C LYS A 208 -24.33 3.56 -22.94
N GLU A 209 -23.89 4.56 -23.69
CA GLU A 209 -24.81 5.41 -24.44
C GLU A 209 -25.74 4.46 -25.17
N LYS A 210 -27.04 4.57 -24.86
CA LYS A 210 -28.06 3.86 -25.63
C LYS A 210 -27.88 4.32 -27.07
N ARG A 211 -27.29 3.45 -27.88
CA ARG A 211 -27.26 3.69 -29.33
C ARG A 211 -28.71 3.94 -29.75
N PRO A 212 -28.96 5.04 -30.52
CA PRO A 212 -30.27 5.36 -31.01
C PRO A 212 -30.85 4.24 -31.87
#